data_5a17f1b2a0d8dd6f18f71352bf44ec9b
#
_entry.id   5a17f1b2a0d8dd6f18f71352bf44ec9b
#
_cell.length_a   1.000
_cell.length_b   1.000
_cell.length_c   1.000
_cell.angle_alpha   90.00
_cell.angle_beta   90.00
_cell.angle_gamma   90.00
#
_symmetry.space_group_name_H-M   'P 1'
#
loop_
_entity.id
_entity.type
_entity.pdbx_description
1 polymer ?
#
loop_
_entity_poly.entity_id
_entity_poly.type
_entity_poly.pdbx_seq_one_letter_code
_entity_poly.pdbx_strand_id
1 'polypeptide(L)'
;MELENINSDIIDKVISEMNSYDYNSFSDEDIKEALNKDYLSIKDFQALLSPKAINYLEEMAQKAKLFRERYFGNSVYIFTPLYISNYCDNYCVYCGFNSHNKIKRARLNFEQIGQELKEIAKSGLQEILILTGESERYSNIEYIGEACKLARKYFNNVGIEIYPVNVKDYEYLNSCGADYVTIFQETYNNEKYKKLHLEGHKKVFSYRFNSQERALMGAMRGVAFGALLGLDDFRKDAFSTGYHAYLLQKKYPHSEISISCPRLRPVINNLKVEKEIVTERELFQIICAYRLFLPFANITISTRENPIFRDNIIKIAATKISA
;
A
#
# COMPACT_ATOMS: atom_id res chain seq x y z
N MET A 1 14.10 10.31 -16.79
CA MET A 1 14.78 9.17 -16.11
C MET A 1 14.71 7.94 -16.98
N GLU A 2 15.83 7.22 -17.18
CA GLU A 2 15.85 5.89 -17.81
C GLU A 2 15.31 4.88 -16.78
N LEU A 3 14.36 4.03 -17.21
CA LEU A 3 13.71 3.08 -16.30
C LEU A 3 14.58 1.83 -16.10
N GLU A 4 15.04 1.61 -14.88
CA GLU A 4 15.87 0.48 -14.50
C GLU A 4 15.04 -0.82 -14.45
N ASN A 5 15.53 -1.85 -15.15
CA ASN A 5 15.01 -3.20 -15.04
C ASN A 5 15.86 -4.01 -14.05
N ILE A 6 15.21 -4.71 -13.14
CA ILE A 6 15.88 -5.61 -12.21
C ILE A 6 15.63 -7.07 -12.58
N ASN A 7 16.57 -7.93 -12.25
CA ASN A 7 16.42 -9.37 -12.45
C ASN A 7 15.59 -9.95 -11.30
N SER A 8 14.29 -10.11 -11.52
CA SER A 8 13.34 -10.64 -10.53
C SER A 8 12.25 -11.45 -11.24
N ASP A 9 11.94 -12.63 -10.71
CA ASP A 9 10.88 -13.52 -11.18
C ASP A 9 9.56 -13.35 -10.40
N ILE A 10 9.54 -12.39 -9.46
CA ILE A 10 8.38 -12.20 -8.56
C ILE A 10 7.13 -11.79 -9.35
N ILE A 11 7.29 -10.93 -10.36
CA ILE A 11 6.18 -10.50 -11.20
C ILE A 11 5.51 -11.69 -11.90
N ASP A 12 6.32 -12.60 -12.47
CA ASP A 12 5.80 -13.77 -13.19
C ASP A 12 5.08 -14.73 -12.24
N LYS A 13 5.64 -14.95 -11.04
CA LYS A 13 5.02 -15.77 -10.00
C LYS A 13 3.68 -15.20 -9.54
N VAL A 14 3.62 -13.89 -9.25
CA VAL A 14 2.40 -13.24 -8.77
C VAL A 14 1.31 -13.27 -9.84
N ILE A 15 1.65 -12.93 -11.09
CA ILE A 15 0.67 -12.89 -12.18
C ILE A 15 0.18 -14.30 -12.55
N SER A 16 1.09 -15.29 -12.58
CA SER A 16 0.71 -16.68 -12.85
C SER A 16 -0.24 -17.21 -11.80
N GLU A 17 0.07 -17.01 -10.51
CA GLU A 17 -0.77 -17.48 -9.40
C GLU A 17 -2.10 -16.74 -9.33
N MET A 18 -2.12 -15.42 -9.58
CA MET A 18 -3.36 -14.65 -9.71
C MET A 18 -4.28 -15.17 -10.80
N ASN A 19 -3.71 -15.51 -11.96
CA ASN A 19 -4.49 -16.00 -13.10
C ASN A 19 -5.08 -17.39 -12.84
N SER A 20 -4.38 -18.25 -12.09
CA SER A 20 -4.86 -19.59 -11.71
C SER A 20 -5.83 -19.57 -10.53
N TYR A 21 -5.92 -18.45 -9.80
CA TYR A 21 -6.78 -18.33 -8.61
C TYR A 21 -8.27 -18.31 -8.99
N ASP A 22 -8.94 -19.45 -8.76
CA ASP A 22 -10.40 -19.57 -8.79
C ASP A 22 -10.96 -19.56 -7.36
N TYR A 23 -11.40 -18.39 -6.91
CA TYR A 23 -11.93 -18.22 -5.54
C TYR A 23 -13.28 -18.91 -5.30
N ASN A 24 -13.96 -19.41 -6.35
CA ASN A 24 -15.20 -20.17 -6.21
C ASN A 24 -14.98 -21.67 -5.97
N SER A 25 -13.75 -22.16 -6.18
CA SER A 25 -13.42 -23.57 -6.04
C SER A 25 -13.27 -24.05 -4.58
N PHE A 26 -13.17 -23.13 -3.60
CA PHE A 26 -12.91 -23.47 -2.20
C PHE A 26 -14.16 -23.97 -1.47
N SER A 27 -13.97 -25.01 -0.65
CA SER A 27 -14.99 -25.61 0.21
C SER A 27 -14.97 -25.02 1.63
N ASP A 28 -15.97 -25.34 2.44
CA ASP A 28 -15.99 -25.00 3.87
C ASP A 28 -14.86 -25.72 4.63
N GLU A 29 -14.48 -26.93 4.19
CA GLU A 29 -13.37 -27.71 4.74
C GLU A 29 -12.04 -26.98 4.51
N ASP A 30 -11.76 -26.47 3.31
CA ASP A 30 -10.55 -25.70 3.02
C ASP A 30 -10.41 -24.48 3.94
N ILE A 31 -11.52 -23.78 4.22
CA ILE A 31 -11.54 -22.61 5.10
C ILE A 31 -11.28 -23.01 6.56
N LYS A 32 -11.94 -24.07 7.05
CA LYS A 32 -11.73 -24.59 8.41
C LYS A 32 -10.30 -25.09 8.59
N GLU A 33 -9.74 -25.80 7.61
CA GLU A 33 -8.34 -26.22 7.64
C GLU A 33 -7.38 -25.01 7.74
N ALA A 34 -7.61 -23.96 6.93
CA ALA A 34 -6.82 -22.73 6.98
C ALA A 34 -6.91 -22.07 8.38
N LEU A 35 -8.12 -22.03 8.95
CA LEU A 35 -8.33 -21.45 10.28
C LEU A 35 -7.69 -22.26 11.42
N ASN A 36 -7.41 -23.54 11.24
CA ASN A 36 -6.75 -24.38 12.25
C ASN A 36 -5.22 -24.30 12.20
N LYS A 37 -4.62 -23.69 11.17
CA LYS A 37 -3.15 -23.61 10.99
C LYS A 37 -2.58 -22.33 11.61
N ASP A 38 -1.44 -22.40 12.27
CA ASP A 38 -0.70 -21.21 12.72
C ASP A 38 0.07 -20.53 11.58
N TYR A 39 0.47 -21.28 10.57
CA TYR A 39 1.17 -20.77 9.39
C TYR A 39 0.39 -21.14 8.14
N LEU A 40 -0.05 -20.13 7.40
CA LEU A 40 -0.84 -20.32 6.20
C LEU A 40 0.04 -20.58 4.97
N SER A 41 -0.35 -21.57 4.17
CA SER A 41 0.13 -21.71 2.81
C SER A 41 -0.55 -20.67 1.89
N ILE A 42 -0.07 -20.58 0.65
CA ILE A 42 -0.69 -19.73 -0.39
C ILE A 42 -2.15 -20.17 -0.63
N LYS A 43 -2.40 -21.50 -0.67
CA LYS A 43 -3.75 -22.04 -0.85
C LYS A 43 -4.67 -21.69 0.33
N ASP A 44 -4.18 -21.72 1.56
CA ASP A 44 -4.95 -21.32 2.74
C ASP A 44 -5.32 -19.82 2.67
N PHE A 45 -4.38 -18.97 2.23
CA PHE A 45 -4.65 -17.55 2.05
C PHE A 45 -5.70 -17.30 0.96
N GLN A 46 -5.62 -18.02 -0.17
CA GLN A 46 -6.63 -17.99 -1.23
C GLN A 46 -8.01 -18.42 -0.70
N ALA A 47 -8.07 -19.48 0.11
CA ALA A 47 -9.32 -19.94 0.73
C ALA A 47 -9.96 -18.88 1.63
N LEU A 48 -9.15 -18.20 2.46
CA LEU A 48 -9.63 -17.12 3.35
C LEU A 48 -10.09 -15.86 2.60
N LEU A 49 -9.64 -15.65 1.37
CA LEU A 49 -10.12 -14.57 0.50
C LEU A 49 -11.33 -14.97 -0.36
N SER A 50 -11.76 -16.25 -0.35
CA SER A 50 -12.90 -16.72 -1.12
C SER A 50 -14.23 -16.10 -0.63
N PRO A 51 -15.26 -16.00 -1.50
CA PRO A 51 -16.57 -15.51 -1.08
C PRO A 51 -17.19 -16.33 0.06
N LYS A 52 -16.93 -17.63 0.08
CA LYS A 52 -17.45 -18.55 1.09
C LYS A 52 -16.89 -18.28 2.49
N ALA A 53 -15.64 -17.80 2.59
CA ALA A 53 -15.02 -17.46 3.87
C ALA A 53 -15.70 -16.29 4.62
N ILE A 54 -16.57 -15.53 3.96
CA ILE A 54 -17.42 -14.52 4.61
C ILE A 54 -18.31 -15.13 5.71
N ASN A 55 -18.66 -16.41 5.62
CA ASN A 55 -19.43 -17.09 6.64
C ASN A 55 -18.62 -17.40 7.92
N TYR A 56 -17.30 -17.26 7.85
CA TYR A 56 -16.34 -17.55 8.92
C TYR A 56 -15.64 -16.28 9.43
N LEU A 57 -16.26 -15.11 9.23
CA LEU A 57 -15.64 -13.82 9.60
C LEU A 57 -15.40 -13.69 11.09
N GLU A 58 -16.24 -14.26 11.94
CA GLU A 58 -16.05 -14.22 13.39
C GLU A 58 -14.81 -15.00 13.79
N GLU A 59 -14.66 -16.22 13.28
CA GLU A 59 -13.50 -17.08 13.54
C GLU A 59 -12.21 -16.44 12.98
N MET A 60 -12.29 -15.87 11.78
CA MET A 60 -11.18 -15.10 11.19
C MET A 60 -10.79 -13.92 12.08
N ALA A 61 -11.77 -13.17 12.61
CA ALA A 61 -11.54 -12.01 13.45
C ALA A 61 -10.91 -12.39 14.80
N GLN A 62 -11.42 -13.43 15.45
CA GLN A 62 -10.88 -13.93 16.72
C GLN A 62 -9.42 -14.37 16.54
N LYS A 63 -9.13 -15.14 15.50
CA LYS A 63 -7.76 -15.59 15.21
C LYS A 63 -6.85 -14.42 14.82
N ALA A 64 -7.31 -13.50 13.99
CA ALA A 64 -6.55 -12.31 13.61
C ALA A 64 -6.22 -11.44 14.83
N LYS A 65 -7.16 -11.30 15.78
CA LYS A 65 -6.94 -10.60 17.06
C LYS A 65 -5.84 -11.26 17.87
N LEU A 66 -5.86 -12.58 18.02
CA LEU A 66 -4.81 -13.33 18.74
C LEU A 66 -3.43 -13.12 18.08
N PHE A 67 -3.35 -13.13 16.74
CA PHE A 67 -2.09 -12.87 16.03
C PHE A 67 -1.63 -11.44 16.21
N ARG A 68 -2.55 -10.47 16.11
CA ARG A 68 -2.22 -9.06 16.35
C ARG A 68 -1.69 -8.85 17.78
N GLU A 69 -2.35 -9.40 18.79
CA GLU A 69 -1.92 -9.30 20.18
C GLU A 69 -0.56 -9.97 20.40
N ARG A 70 -0.33 -11.14 19.80
CA ARG A 70 0.94 -11.89 19.90
C ARG A 70 2.12 -11.12 19.34
N TYR A 71 1.96 -10.45 18.18
CA TYR A 71 3.07 -9.84 17.44
C TYR A 71 3.19 -8.32 17.64
N PHE A 72 2.13 -7.65 17.99
CA PHE A 72 2.09 -6.19 18.12
C PHE A 72 1.61 -5.71 19.51
N GLY A 73 1.11 -6.59 20.34
CA GLY A 73 0.51 -6.21 21.62
C GLY A 73 -0.66 -5.23 21.43
N ASN A 74 -0.69 -4.16 22.20
CA ASN A 74 -1.70 -3.09 22.10
C ASN A 74 -1.20 -1.87 21.30
N SER A 75 -0.02 -1.98 20.67
CA SER A 75 0.57 -0.85 19.93
C SER A 75 -0.19 -0.56 18.64
N VAL A 76 -0.37 0.72 18.36
CA VAL A 76 -0.90 1.24 17.10
C VAL A 76 0.02 2.37 16.64
N TYR A 77 0.50 2.27 15.41
CA TYR A 77 1.29 3.31 14.79
C TYR A 77 0.37 4.36 14.15
N ILE A 78 0.61 5.63 14.49
CA ILE A 78 -0.14 6.74 13.95
C ILE A 78 0.82 7.64 13.18
N PHE A 79 0.46 7.94 11.93
CA PHE A 79 1.21 8.86 11.08
C PHE A 79 0.26 9.85 10.41
N THR A 80 0.81 10.97 9.94
CA THR A 80 0.07 11.90 9.10
C THR A 80 0.76 12.09 7.76
N PRO A 81 -0.01 12.22 6.65
CA PRO A 81 0.53 12.56 5.35
C PRO A 81 0.79 14.06 5.23
N LEU A 82 1.94 14.44 4.66
CA LEU A 82 2.26 15.81 4.25
C LEU A 82 2.44 15.87 2.73
N TYR A 83 1.48 16.48 2.02
CA TYR A 83 1.56 16.71 0.59
C TYR A 83 2.46 17.92 0.31
N ILE A 84 3.69 17.68 -0.16
CA ILE A 84 4.62 18.75 -0.51
C ILE A 84 4.46 19.26 -1.94
N SER A 85 3.82 18.49 -2.82
CA SER A 85 3.45 18.87 -4.19
C SER A 85 2.28 18.04 -4.70
N ASN A 86 1.34 18.67 -5.42
CA ASN A 86 0.23 17.97 -6.09
C ASN A 86 0.33 18.03 -7.63
N TYR A 87 1.49 18.42 -8.18
CA TYR A 87 1.76 18.32 -9.61
C TYR A 87 1.93 16.85 -10.01
N CYS A 88 1.26 16.43 -11.08
CA CYS A 88 1.31 15.07 -11.58
C CYS A 88 1.28 15.08 -13.10
N ASP A 89 2.16 14.31 -13.74
CA ASP A 89 2.27 14.20 -15.19
C ASP A 89 1.51 12.97 -15.73
N ASN A 90 0.92 12.16 -14.84
CA ASN A 90 0.18 10.98 -15.22
C ASN A 90 -1.30 11.30 -15.51
N TYR A 91 -1.88 10.55 -16.44
CA TYR A 91 -3.32 10.50 -16.64
C TYR A 91 -3.88 9.14 -16.15
N CYS A 92 -4.20 9.10 -14.86
CA CYS A 92 -4.91 7.97 -14.25
C CYS A 92 -6.40 8.34 -14.18
N VAL A 93 -7.26 7.55 -14.83
CA VAL A 93 -8.70 7.90 -14.99
C VAL A 93 -9.48 7.98 -13.68
N TYR A 94 -8.96 7.44 -12.58
CA TYR A 94 -9.59 7.41 -11.25
C TYR A 94 -9.02 8.44 -10.27
N CYS A 95 -7.95 9.16 -10.66
CA CYS A 95 -7.20 10.00 -9.72
C CYS A 95 -7.56 11.47 -9.83
N GLY A 96 -7.83 12.12 -8.69
CA GLY A 96 -8.10 13.55 -8.64
C GLY A 96 -6.90 14.43 -9.02
N PHE A 97 -5.67 13.92 -8.89
CA PHE A 97 -4.44 14.64 -9.24
C PHE A 97 -4.00 14.44 -10.69
N ASN A 98 -4.74 13.68 -11.51
CA ASN A 98 -4.32 13.43 -12.89
C ASN A 98 -4.08 14.75 -13.66
N SER A 99 -3.21 14.68 -14.68
CA SER A 99 -2.73 15.84 -15.45
C SER A 99 -3.87 16.61 -16.18
N HIS A 100 -4.97 15.93 -16.51
CA HIS A 100 -6.11 16.51 -17.21
C HIS A 100 -7.13 17.22 -16.30
N ASN A 101 -7.04 17.02 -14.97
CA ASN A 101 -7.94 17.67 -14.04
C ASN A 101 -7.52 19.13 -13.78
N LYS A 102 -8.48 20.05 -13.93
CA LYS A 102 -8.30 21.48 -13.66
C LYS A 102 -8.44 21.75 -12.15
N ILE A 103 -7.41 21.43 -11.40
CA ILE A 103 -7.32 21.72 -9.97
C ILE A 103 -6.23 22.75 -9.68
N LYS A 104 -6.32 23.42 -8.54
CA LYS A 104 -5.24 24.31 -8.09
C LYS A 104 -4.00 23.46 -7.80
N ARG A 105 -2.91 23.74 -8.53
CA ARG A 105 -1.61 23.08 -8.31
C ARG A 105 -0.77 23.91 -7.35
N ALA A 106 -0.07 23.20 -6.47
CA ALA A 106 0.83 23.80 -5.49
C ALA A 106 2.06 22.92 -5.28
N ARG A 107 3.16 23.57 -4.96
CA ARG A 107 4.41 22.96 -4.52
C ARG A 107 4.95 23.83 -3.39
N LEU A 108 5.20 23.24 -2.23
CA LEU A 108 5.72 23.95 -1.08
C LEU A 108 7.21 24.25 -1.29
N ASN A 109 7.67 25.41 -0.84
CA ASN A 109 9.10 25.67 -0.71
C ASN A 109 9.63 25.08 0.62
N PHE A 110 10.95 25.05 0.82
CA PHE A 110 11.54 24.40 1.99
C PHE A 110 11.20 25.09 3.31
N GLU A 111 10.96 26.38 3.30
CA GLU A 111 10.49 27.11 4.48
C GLU A 111 9.07 26.67 4.88
N GLN A 112 8.17 26.59 3.90
CA GLN A 112 6.80 26.11 4.10
C GLN A 112 6.79 24.65 4.59
N ILE A 113 7.60 23.77 3.98
CA ILE A 113 7.75 22.38 4.44
C ILE A 113 8.22 22.36 5.90
N GLY A 114 9.23 23.15 6.25
CA GLY A 114 9.73 23.21 7.62
C GLY A 114 8.70 23.71 8.62
N GLN A 115 7.88 24.69 8.24
CA GLN A 115 6.77 25.20 9.08
C GLN A 115 5.70 24.13 9.31
N GLU A 116 5.24 23.45 8.25
CA GLU A 116 4.26 22.36 8.34
C GLU A 116 4.78 21.22 9.23
N LEU A 117 6.02 20.76 9.00
CA LEU A 117 6.62 19.70 9.80
C LEU A 117 6.70 20.06 11.29
N LYS A 118 7.06 21.31 11.59
CA LYS A 118 7.11 21.84 12.96
C LYS A 118 5.73 21.85 13.61
N GLU A 119 4.69 22.26 12.89
CA GLU A 119 3.31 22.27 13.41
C GLU A 119 2.81 20.83 13.65
N ILE A 120 3.03 19.92 12.70
CA ILE A 120 2.67 18.52 12.86
C ILE A 120 3.38 17.90 14.07
N ALA A 121 4.66 18.19 14.26
CA ALA A 121 5.45 17.64 15.38
C ALA A 121 4.89 18.03 16.76
N LYS A 122 4.18 19.16 16.88
CA LYS A 122 3.51 19.56 18.14
C LYS A 122 2.42 18.59 18.57
N SER A 123 1.87 17.80 17.66
CA SER A 123 0.90 16.74 17.97
C SER A 123 1.51 15.56 18.73
N GLY A 124 2.84 15.43 18.79
CA GLY A 124 3.55 14.31 19.40
C GLY A 124 3.67 13.09 18.48
N LEU A 125 3.20 13.17 17.23
CA LEU A 125 3.38 12.09 16.24
C LEU A 125 4.86 11.84 15.99
N GLN A 126 5.24 10.56 15.91
CA GLN A 126 6.63 10.15 15.69
C GLN A 126 6.92 9.78 14.22
N GLU A 127 5.89 9.72 13.41
CA GLU A 127 5.97 9.30 12.01
C GLU A 127 5.29 10.30 11.08
N ILE A 128 5.95 10.58 9.96
CA ILE A 128 5.44 11.41 8.87
C ILE A 128 5.51 10.63 7.55
N LEU A 129 4.51 10.81 6.67
CA LEU A 129 4.53 10.32 5.31
C LEU A 129 4.58 11.50 4.34
N ILE A 130 5.70 11.69 3.67
CA ILE A 130 5.87 12.74 2.66
C ILE A 130 5.30 12.27 1.34
N LEU A 131 4.32 13.01 0.80
CA LEU A 131 3.66 12.69 -0.45
C LEU A 131 3.90 13.73 -1.53
N THR A 132 4.03 13.23 -2.77
CA THR A 132 4.00 14.08 -3.97
C THR A 132 3.01 13.51 -4.99
N GLY A 133 2.53 14.38 -5.88
CA GLY A 133 2.11 13.90 -7.18
C GLY A 133 3.32 13.40 -7.97
N GLU A 134 3.07 12.59 -8.99
CA GLU A 134 4.13 11.95 -9.77
C GLU A 134 4.57 12.87 -10.92
N SER A 135 5.45 13.84 -10.62
CA SER A 135 6.06 14.76 -11.60
C SER A 135 7.53 15.00 -11.23
N GLU A 136 8.44 14.43 -12.01
CA GLU A 136 9.87 14.64 -11.84
C GLU A 136 10.26 16.11 -11.99
N ARG A 137 9.58 16.84 -12.88
CA ARG A 137 9.82 18.28 -13.10
C ARG A 137 9.58 19.14 -11.87
N TYR A 138 8.51 18.83 -11.10
CA TYR A 138 8.09 19.64 -9.94
C TYR A 138 8.52 19.03 -8.60
N SER A 139 8.84 17.75 -8.58
CA SER A 139 9.21 17.00 -7.38
C SER A 139 10.33 16.02 -7.72
N ASN A 140 11.49 16.59 -8.14
CA ASN A 140 12.68 15.78 -8.41
C ASN A 140 13.26 15.17 -7.13
N ILE A 141 14.17 14.25 -7.27
CA ILE A 141 14.73 13.46 -6.17
C ILE A 141 15.45 14.35 -5.14
N GLU A 142 16.14 15.39 -5.57
CA GLU A 142 16.82 16.34 -4.68
C GLU A 142 15.83 17.11 -3.81
N TYR A 143 14.70 17.55 -4.39
CA TYR A 143 13.65 18.23 -3.63
C TYR A 143 13.02 17.31 -2.58
N ILE A 144 12.74 16.05 -2.95
CA ILE A 144 12.19 15.04 -2.02
C ILE A 144 13.21 14.73 -0.93
N GLY A 145 14.49 14.57 -1.28
CA GLY A 145 15.58 14.31 -0.34
C GLY A 145 15.74 15.43 0.69
N GLU A 146 15.69 16.70 0.26
CA GLU A 146 15.74 17.84 1.20
C GLU A 146 14.51 17.88 2.12
N ALA A 147 13.31 17.53 1.61
CA ALA A 147 12.13 17.40 2.46
C ALA A 147 12.30 16.29 3.51
N CYS A 148 12.91 15.14 3.15
CA CYS A 148 13.23 14.07 4.10
C CYS A 148 14.22 14.52 5.18
N LYS A 149 15.29 15.25 4.82
CA LYS A 149 16.24 15.81 5.77
C LYS A 149 15.59 16.80 6.75
N LEU A 150 14.65 17.61 6.27
CA LEU A 150 13.87 18.51 7.12
C LEU A 150 12.96 17.71 8.07
N ALA A 151 12.27 16.68 7.57
CA ALA A 151 11.39 15.85 8.37
C ALA A 151 12.14 15.08 9.46
N ARG A 152 13.36 14.62 9.17
CA ARG A 152 14.20 13.88 10.13
C ARG A 152 14.57 14.68 11.38
N LYS A 153 14.47 16.01 11.32
CA LYS A 153 14.71 16.86 12.51
C LYS A 153 13.58 16.75 13.55
N TYR A 154 12.41 16.27 13.15
CA TYR A 154 11.20 16.24 13.98
C TYR A 154 10.62 14.86 14.19
N PHE A 155 10.86 13.91 13.27
CA PHE A 155 10.21 12.61 13.25
C PHE A 155 11.24 11.48 13.29
N ASN A 156 10.95 10.45 14.08
CA ASN A 156 11.78 9.26 14.20
C ASN A 156 11.61 8.31 13.01
N ASN A 157 10.48 8.40 12.29
CA ASN A 157 10.16 7.57 11.15
C ASN A 157 9.65 8.45 9.99
N VAL A 158 10.34 8.40 8.86
CA VAL A 158 10.03 9.19 7.67
C VAL A 158 9.71 8.27 6.51
N GLY A 159 8.44 8.19 6.15
CA GLY A 159 7.99 7.51 4.94
C GLY A 159 7.89 8.43 3.75
N ILE A 160 7.96 7.86 2.56
CA ILE A 160 7.71 8.55 1.30
C ILE A 160 6.65 7.81 0.47
N GLU A 161 5.75 8.55 -0.15
CA GLU A 161 4.82 8.07 -1.15
C GLU A 161 4.96 8.93 -2.41
N ILE A 162 5.79 8.46 -3.33
CA ILE A 162 6.24 9.16 -4.52
C ILE A 162 6.13 8.25 -5.75
N TYR A 163 6.48 8.78 -6.92
CA TYR A 163 6.62 7.94 -8.12
C TYR A 163 7.75 6.91 -7.96
N PRO A 164 7.65 5.74 -8.64
CA PRO A 164 8.72 4.74 -8.67
C PRO A 164 10.03 5.34 -9.19
N VAL A 165 11.13 5.00 -8.53
CA VAL A 165 12.47 5.47 -8.92
C VAL A 165 13.44 4.29 -9.03
N ASN A 166 14.66 4.54 -9.49
CA ASN A 166 15.73 3.54 -9.63
C ASN A 166 16.39 3.25 -8.26
N VAL A 167 17.17 2.18 -8.19
CA VAL A 167 17.86 1.78 -6.95
C VAL A 167 18.72 2.89 -6.38
N LYS A 168 19.54 3.56 -7.21
CA LYS A 168 20.40 4.67 -6.77
C LYS A 168 19.63 5.86 -6.20
N ASP A 169 18.44 6.14 -6.73
CA ASP A 169 17.59 7.21 -6.21
C ASP A 169 17.03 6.84 -4.85
N TYR A 170 16.65 5.56 -4.64
CA TYR A 170 16.26 5.07 -3.31
C TYR A 170 17.41 5.10 -2.31
N GLU A 171 18.63 4.74 -2.71
CA GLU A 171 19.85 4.89 -1.89
C GLU A 171 20.06 6.35 -1.46
N TYR A 172 19.93 7.28 -2.39
CA TYR A 172 20.03 8.71 -2.09
C TYR A 172 18.94 9.16 -1.12
N LEU A 173 17.67 8.79 -1.35
CA LEU A 173 16.55 9.16 -0.47
C LEU A 173 16.71 8.55 0.93
N ASN A 174 17.20 7.31 1.02
CA ASN A 174 17.54 6.68 2.30
C ASN A 174 18.65 7.46 3.01
N SER A 175 19.71 7.89 2.32
CA SER A 175 20.77 8.72 2.88
C SER A 175 20.28 10.10 3.35
N CYS A 176 19.18 10.60 2.79
CA CYS A 176 18.49 11.81 3.21
C CYS A 176 17.54 11.58 4.41
N GLY A 177 17.40 10.35 4.89
CA GLY A 177 16.61 10.00 6.06
C GLY A 177 15.23 9.41 5.80
N ALA A 178 14.91 9.02 4.55
CA ALA A 178 13.73 8.22 4.29
C ALA A 178 13.92 6.78 4.80
N ASP A 179 12.97 6.27 5.57
CA ASP A 179 13.02 4.92 6.18
C ASP A 179 12.29 3.90 5.33
N TYR A 180 11.14 4.26 4.76
CA TYR A 180 10.31 3.34 4.00
C TYR A 180 9.59 4.03 2.83
N VAL A 181 9.20 3.23 1.84
CA VAL A 181 8.43 3.71 0.70
C VAL A 181 7.08 3.02 0.60
N THR A 182 6.05 3.81 0.30
CA THR A 182 4.71 3.33 -0.01
C THR A 182 4.45 3.50 -1.50
N ILE A 183 4.17 2.39 -2.20
CA ILE A 183 3.75 2.42 -3.61
C ILE A 183 2.65 1.40 -3.82
N PHE A 184 1.50 1.88 -4.29
CA PHE A 184 0.38 1.01 -4.63
C PHE A 184 0.49 0.56 -6.08
N GLN A 185 0.32 -0.74 -6.31
CA GLN A 185 0.22 -1.29 -7.67
C GLN A 185 -1.08 -0.90 -8.35
N GLU A 186 -2.07 -0.49 -7.58
CA GLU A 186 -3.42 -0.12 -7.98
C GLU A 186 -4.28 -1.33 -8.38
N THR A 187 -3.91 -2.05 -9.42
CA THR A 187 -4.43 -3.38 -9.79
C THR A 187 -3.31 -4.24 -10.36
N TYR A 188 -3.40 -5.54 -10.16
CA TYR A 188 -2.44 -6.52 -10.67
C TYR A 188 -2.86 -7.08 -12.05
N ASN A 189 -4.04 -6.75 -12.54
CA ASN A 189 -4.48 -7.06 -13.90
C ASN A 189 -3.84 -6.08 -14.89
N ASN A 190 -2.82 -6.54 -15.63
CA ASN A 190 -2.07 -5.71 -16.57
C ASN A 190 -2.95 -5.10 -17.68
N GLU A 191 -3.95 -5.83 -18.19
CA GLU A 191 -4.84 -5.31 -19.23
C GLU A 191 -5.77 -4.23 -18.70
N LYS A 192 -6.27 -4.38 -17.46
CA LYS A 192 -7.04 -3.34 -16.79
C LYS A 192 -6.15 -2.15 -16.44
N TYR A 193 -4.93 -2.41 -15.97
CA TYR A 193 -3.95 -1.39 -15.63
C TYR A 193 -3.66 -0.42 -16.80
N LYS A 194 -3.45 -0.96 -18.01
CA LYS A 194 -3.25 -0.17 -19.25
C LYS A 194 -4.42 0.76 -19.54
N LYS A 195 -5.66 0.30 -19.29
CA LYS A 195 -6.89 1.09 -19.52
C LYS A 195 -7.08 2.19 -18.48
N LEU A 196 -6.47 2.06 -17.31
CA LEU A 196 -6.58 2.99 -16.20
C LEU A 196 -5.46 4.05 -16.18
N HIS A 197 -4.30 3.75 -16.76
CA HIS A 197 -3.10 4.61 -16.74
C HIS A 197 -2.71 4.97 -18.18
N LEU A 198 -3.28 6.06 -18.69
CA LEU A 198 -3.24 6.39 -20.12
C LEU A 198 -1.97 7.14 -20.51
N GLU A 199 -1.41 7.98 -19.62
CA GLU A 199 -0.26 8.83 -19.88
C GLU A 199 0.69 8.84 -18.68
N GLY A 200 1.94 9.25 -18.91
CA GLY A 200 2.98 9.40 -17.91
C GLY A 200 3.71 8.10 -17.56
N HIS A 201 4.64 8.19 -16.62
CA HIS A 201 5.49 7.06 -16.23
C HIS A 201 4.72 5.94 -15.52
N LYS A 202 3.61 6.28 -14.86
CA LYS A 202 2.77 5.30 -14.15
C LYS A 202 2.18 4.23 -15.09
N LYS A 203 2.07 4.48 -16.39
CA LYS A 203 1.61 3.49 -17.37
C LYS A 203 2.51 2.25 -17.51
N VAL A 204 3.76 2.31 -17.03
CA VAL A 204 4.72 1.20 -17.13
C VAL A 204 4.51 0.22 -15.97
N PHE A 205 3.69 -0.79 -16.21
CA PHE A 205 3.25 -1.77 -15.22
C PHE A 205 4.41 -2.45 -14.48
N SER A 206 5.36 -3.04 -15.20
CA SER A 206 6.47 -3.80 -14.62
C SER A 206 7.42 -2.92 -13.79
N TYR A 207 7.66 -1.69 -14.24
CA TYR A 207 8.50 -0.75 -13.50
C TYR A 207 7.86 -0.38 -12.16
N ARG A 208 6.54 -0.16 -12.13
CA ARG A 208 5.82 0.10 -10.89
C ARG A 208 5.77 -1.12 -10.00
N PHE A 209 5.49 -2.30 -10.55
CA PHE A 209 5.46 -3.56 -9.82
C PHE A 209 6.78 -3.81 -9.06
N ASN A 210 7.90 -3.62 -9.71
CA ASN A 210 9.22 -3.88 -9.13
C ASN A 210 9.75 -2.75 -8.23
N SER A 211 8.92 -1.75 -7.92
CA SER A 211 9.36 -0.57 -7.17
C SER A 211 9.76 -0.91 -5.73
N GLN A 212 8.99 -1.75 -5.03
CA GLN A 212 9.31 -2.15 -3.67
C GLN A 212 10.61 -2.94 -3.61
N GLU A 213 10.86 -3.80 -4.59
CA GLU A 213 12.13 -4.53 -4.65
C GLU A 213 13.31 -3.60 -4.89
N ARG A 214 13.21 -2.64 -5.83
CA ARG A 214 14.25 -1.62 -6.01
C ARG A 214 14.49 -0.80 -4.75
N ALA A 215 13.43 -0.47 -4.01
CA ALA A 215 13.56 0.25 -2.74
C ALA A 215 14.34 -0.54 -1.69
N LEU A 216 14.10 -1.85 -1.57
CA LEU A 216 14.86 -2.72 -0.67
C LEU A 216 16.32 -2.89 -1.12
N MET A 217 16.57 -2.97 -2.44
CA MET A 217 17.93 -2.94 -2.99
C MET A 217 18.64 -1.61 -2.69
N GLY A 218 17.90 -0.49 -2.68
CA GLY A 218 18.35 0.85 -2.29
C GLY A 218 18.36 1.11 -0.78
N ALA A 219 18.45 0.04 0.03
CA ALA A 219 18.61 0.07 1.48
C ALA A 219 17.44 0.71 2.26
N MET A 220 16.26 0.85 1.67
CA MET A 220 15.07 1.23 2.43
C MET A 220 14.77 0.14 3.49
N ARG A 221 14.52 0.57 4.72
CA ARG A 221 14.22 -0.33 5.84
C ARG A 221 12.90 -1.07 5.65
N GLY A 222 11.92 -0.43 5.02
CA GLY A 222 10.61 -1.02 4.81
C GLY A 222 9.94 -0.62 3.50
N VAL A 223 8.95 -1.41 3.12
CA VAL A 223 8.11 -1.17 1.93
C VAL A 223 6.65 -1.43 2.23
N ALA A 224 5.79 -0.60 1.66
CA ALA A 224 4.36 -0.74 1.79
C ALA A 224 3.71 -1.06 0.43
N PHE A 225 2.80 -2.01 0.47
CA PHE A 225 2.04 -2.52 -0.66
C PHE A 225 0.59 -2.07 -0.59
N GLY A 226 -0.10 -2.12 -1.73
CA GLY A 226 -1.53 -1.95 -1.80
C GLY A 226 -2.05 -2.06 -3.22
N ALA A 227 -3.31 -2.45 -3.32
CA ALA A 227 -4.14 -2.27 -4.50
C ALA A 227 -5.30 -1.34 -4.15
N LEU A 228 -5.77 -0.55 -5.11
CA LEU A 228 -6.96 0.27 -4.92
C LEU A 228 -8.18 -0.62 -5.20
N LEU A 229 -8.66 -1.27 -4.14
CA LEU A 229 -9.73 -2.26 -4.21
C LEU A 229 -11.00 -1.68 -4.85
N GLY A 230 -11.48 -2.33 -5.89
CA GLY A 230 -12.64 -1.92 -6.68
C GLY A 230 -12.30 -1.28 -8.04
N LEU A 231 -11.03 -1.19 -8.42
CA LEU A 231 -10.63 -0.86 -9.79
C LEU A 231 -10.83 -2.04 -10.75
N ASP A 232 -10.60 -3.25 -10.26
CA ASP A 232 -10.80 -4.52 -10.95
C ASP A 232 -11.26 -5.58 -9.92
N ASP A 233 -11.18 -6.87 -10.24
CA ASP A 233 -11.47 -7.98 -9.32
C ASP A 233 -10.67 -7.82 -7.99
N PHE A 234 -11.36 -7.34 -6.98
CA PHE A 234 -10.73 -6.98 -5.71
C PHE A 234 -10.18 -8.20 -4.95
N ARG A 235 -10.72 -9.42 -5.17
CA ARG A 235 -10.22 -10.64 -4.53
C ARG A 235 -8.89 -11.06 -5.13
N LYS A 236 -8.75 -10.97 -6.44
CA LYS A 236 -7.50 -11.21 -7.16
C LYS A 236 -6.47 -10.14 -6.82
N ASP A 237 -6.86 -8.86 -6.75
CA ASP A 237 -5.98 -7.77 -6.35
C ASP A 237 -5.53 -7.90 -4.88
N ALA A 238 -6.42 -8.27 -3.96
CA ALA A 238 -6.07 -8.52 -2.57
C ALA A 238 -5.12 -9.72 -2.44
N PHE A 239 -5.40 -10.83 -3.11
CA PHE A 239 -4.52 -11.98 -3.15
C PHE A 239 -3.12 -11.61 -3.66
N SER A 240 -3.06 -10.95 -4.82
CA SER A 240 -1.80 -10.57 -5.45
C SER A 240 -0.97 -9.61 -4.59
N THR A 241 -1.63 -8.67 -3.90
CA THR A 241 -0.97 -7.76 -2.95
C THR A 241 -0.30 -8.53 -1.81
N GLY A 242 -1.02 -9.45 -1.18
CA GLY A 242 -0.47 -10.26 -0.08
C GLY A 242 0.62 -11.22 -0.56
N TYR A 243 0.45 -11.83 -1.71
CA TYR A 243 1.43 -12.77 -2.26
C TYR A 243 2.71 -12.06 -2.73
N HIS A 244 2.60 -10.87 -3.34
CA HIS A 244 3.74 -10.02 -3.69
C HIS A 244 4.53 -9.63 -2.42
N ALA A 245 3.85 -9.17 -1.39
CA ALA A 245 4.45 -8.84 -0.10
C ALA A 245 5.15 -10.06 0.54
N TYR A 246 4.52 -11.24 0.50
CA TYR A 246 5.08 -12.50 1.00
C TYR A 246 6.37 -12.89 0.27
N LEU A 247 6.40 -12.82 -1.06
CA LEU A 247 7.58 -13.18 -1.85
C LEU A 247 8.74 -12.23 -1.58
N LEU A 248 8.48 -10.92 -1.45
CA LEU A 248 9.51 -9.95 -1.09
C LEU A 248 10.01 -10.11 0.33
N GLN A 249 9.13 -10.36 1.31
CA GLN A 249 9.57 -10.66 2.68
C GLN A 249 10.43 -11.92 2.74
N LYS A 250 10.10 -12.93 1.95
CA LYS A 250 10.89 -14.16 1.88
C LYS A 250 12.27 -13.93 1.26
N LYS A 251 12.37 -13.05 0.25
CA LYS A 251 13.62 -12.68 -0.41
C LYS A 251 14.47 -11.72 0.44
N TYR A 252 13.80 -10.81 1.18
CA TYR A 252 14.42 -9.79 2.04
C TYR A 252 13.88 -9.91 3.47
N PRO A 253 14.29 -10.93 4.26
CA PRO A 253 13.66 -11.25 5.55
C PRO A 253 13.89 -10.19 6.64
N HIS A 254 14.86 -9.30 6.45
CA HIS A 254 15.15 -8.18 7.36
C HIS A 254 14.29 -6.94 7.10
N SER A 255 13.50 -6.93 6.03
CA SER A 255 12.69 -5.76 5.67
C SER A 255 11.39 -5.70 6.44
N GLU A 256 10.94 -4.49 6.74
CA GLU A 256 9.60 -4.23 7.26
C GLU A 256 8.58 -4.23 6.13
N ILE A 257 7.55 -5.07 6.26
CA ILE A 257 6.45 -5.13 5.31
C ILE A 257 5.22 -4.43 5.89
N SER A 258 4.60 -3.59 5.07
CA SER A 258 3.34 -2.95 5.38
C SER A 258 2.32 -3.17 4.24
N ILE A 259 1.05 -3.35 4.58
CA ILE A 259 -0.03 -3.48 3.59
C ILE A 259 -1.08 -2.42 3.89
N SER A 260 -1.45 -1.66 2.88
CA SER A 260 -2.57 -0.72 2.93
C SER A 260 -3.75 -1.28 2.14
N CYS A 261 -4.95 -1.05 2.65
CA CYS A 261 -6.19 -1.59 2.07
C CYS A 261 -7.13 -0.46 1.63
N PRO A 262 -6.73 0.41 0.67
CA PRO A 262 -7.61 1.47 0.19
C PRO A 262 -8.72 0.90 -0.69
N ARG A 263 -9.95 1.41 -0.49
CA ARG A 263 -11.08 1.15 -1.41
C ARG A 263 -11.29 2.33 -2.35
N LEU A 264 -11.67 2.05 -3.58
CA LEU A 264 -12.05 3.08 -4.54
C LEU A 264 -13.22 3.91 -4.00
N ARG A 265 -13.02 5.21 -3.90
CA ARG A 265 -14.03 6.18 -3.49
C ARG A 265 -14.39 7.09 -4.65
N PRO A 266 -15.62 7.63 -4.70
CA PRO A 266 -15.99 8.64 -5.69
C PRO A 266 -15.03 9.82 -5.65
N VAL A 267 -14.53 10.22 -6.82
CA VAL A 267 -13.65 11.39 -7.00
C VAL A 267 -14.40 12.41 -7.86
N ILE A 268 -14.27 13.68 -7.52
CA ILE A 268 -14.82 14.77 -8.32
C ILE A 268 -14.23 14.69 -9.74
N ASN A 269 -15.07 14.81 -10.76
CA ASN A 269 -14.74 14.74 -12.19
C ASN A 269 -14.40 13.36 -12.74
N ASN A 270 -14.75 12.27 -12.02
CA ASN A 270 -14.53 10.92 -12.52
C ASN A 270 -15.80 10.06 -12.47
N LEU A 271 -16.62 10.19 -13.54
CA LEU A 271 -17.89 9.44 -13.69
C LEU A 271 -17.73 8.14 -14.53
N LYS A 272 -16.52 7.87 -15.08
CA LYS A 272 -16.33 6.86 -16.13
C LYS A 272 -15.65 5.56 -15.67
N VAL A 273 -15.29 5.43 -14.41
CA VAL A 273 -14.66 4.18 -13.93
C VAL A 273 -15.76 3.20 -13.53
N GLU A 274 -15.84 2.09 -14.24
CA GLU A 274 -16.57 0.92 -13.75
C GLU A 274 -16.00 0.50 -12.41
N LYS A 275 -16.87 0.43 -11.39
CA LYS A 275 -16.47 0.17 -10.02
C LYS A 275 -16.97 -1.19 -9.60
N GLU A 276 -16.09 -2.01 -9.10
CA GLU A 276 -16.50 -3.13 -8.27
C GLU A 276 -16.72 -2.61 -6.84
N ILE A 277 -17.90 -2.87 -6.28
CA ILE A 277 -18.22 -2.38 -4.94
C ILE A 277 -17.59 -3.33 -3.93
N VAL A 278 -16.67 -2.80 -3.13
CA VAL A 278 -16.08 -3.53 -1.99
C VAL A 278 -16.77 -3.06 -0.72
N THR A 279 -17.54 -3.93 -0.10
CA THR A 279 -18.27 -3.65 1.15
C THR A 279 -17.33 -3.60 2.36
N GLU A 280 -17.80 -3.06 3.50
CA GLU A 280 -17.04 -3.10 4.75
C GLU A 280 -16.78 -4.55 5.21
N ARG A 281 -17.73 -5.45 4.94
CA ARG A 281 -17.62 -6.88 5.28
C ARG A 281 -16.50 -7.56 4.50
N GLU A 282 -16.37 -7.27 3.21
CA GLU A 282 -15.30 -7.79 2.36
C GLU A 282 -13.95 -7.17 2.72
N LEU A 283 -13.91 -5.87 2.99
CA LEU A 283 -12.69 -5.22 3.47
C LEU A 283 -12.22 -5.82 4.80
N PHE A 284 -13.14 -6.10 5.71
CA PHE A 284 -12.86 -6.75 6.98
C PHE A 284 -12.26 -8.16 6.77
N GLN A 285 -12.86 -8.94 5.88
CA GLN A 285 -12.34 -10.27 5.47
C GLN A 285 -10.90 -10.16 4.97
N ILE A 286 -10.62 -9.25 4.04
CA ILE A 286 -9.30 -9.04 3.44
C ILE A 286 -8.27 -8.68 4.51
N ILE A 287 -8.59 -7.76 5.40
CA ILE A 287 -7.68 -7.32 6.47
C ILE A 287 -7.38 -8.47 7.44
N CYS A 288 -8.39 -9.27 7.83
CA CYS A 288 -8.17 -10.45 8.65
C CYS A 288 -7.32 -11.52 7.93
N ALA A 289 -7.58 -11.76 6.64
CA ALA A 289 -6.79 -12.70 5.84
C ALA A 289 -5.31 -12.26 5.75
N TYR A 290 -5.03 -10.98 5.54
CA TYR A 290 -3.65 -10.45 5.57
C TYR A 290 -2.99 -10.66 6.93
N ARG A 291 -3.68 -10.40 8.04
CA ARG A 291 -3.13 -10.61 9.39
C ARG A 291 -2.77 -12.07 9.62
N LEU A 292 -3.58 -12.99 9.11
CA LEU A 292 -3.33 -14.43 9.28
C LEU A 292 -2.22 -14.95 8.37
N PHE A 293 -2.12 -14.43 7.14
CA PHE A 293 -1.11 -14.85 6.18
C PHE A 293 0.26 -14.22 6.40
N LEU A 294 0.28 -12.93 6.78
CA LEU A 294 1.48 -12.13 7.03
C LEU A 294 1.46 -11.58 8.48
N PRO A 295 1.68 -12.45 9.48
CA PRO A 295 1.45 -12.09 10.88
C PRO A 295 2.36 -10.95 11.39
N PHE A 296 3.50 -10.71 10.75
CA PHE A 296 4.46 -9.66 11.10
C PHE A 296 4.27 -8.36 10.31
N ALA A 297 3.43 -8.35 9.27
CA ALA A 297 3.22 -7.16 8.47
C ALA A 297 2.42 -6.10 9.22
N ASN A 298 2.79 -4.84 9.07
CA ASN A 298 1.91 -3.74 9.44
C ASN A 298 0.72 -3.69 8.49
N ILE A 299 -0.48 -3.49 9.01
CA ILE A 299 -1.69 -3.31 8.21
C ILE A 299 -2.24 -1.92 8.48
N THR A 300 -2.27 -1.11 7.43
CA THR A 300 -2.70 0.29 7.47
C THR A 300 -4.16 0.41 7.08
N ILE A 301 -4.96 1.05 7.94
CA ILE A 301 -6.33 1.45 7.63
C ILE A 301 -6.43 2.94 7.33
N SER A 302 -7.16 3.28 6.27
CA SER A 302 -7.34 4.67 5.84
C SER A 302 -8.36 5.41 6.70
N THR A 303 -8.11 6.68 6.98
CA THR A 303 -9.10 7.59 7.60
C THR A 303 -10.30 7.89 6.71
N ARG A 304 -10.28 7.49 5.46
CA ARG A 304 -11.46 7.55 4.55
C ARG A 304 -12.52 6.50 4.89
N GLU A 305 -12.19 5.52 5.73
CA GLU A 305 -13.15 4.53 6.21
C GLU A 305 -14.03 5.10 7.34
N ASN A 306 -15.22 4.49 7.52
CA ASN A 306 -16.14 4.85 8.59
C ASN A 306 -15.43 4.78 9.96
N PRO A 307 -15.57 5.79 10.84
CA PRO A 307 -14.93 5.80 12.15
C PRO A 307 -15.22 4.54 12.98
N ILE A 308 -16.46 4.06 13.01
CA ILE A 308 -16.82 2.83 13.74
C ILE A 308 -16.06 1.62 13.20
N PHE A 309 -15.96 1.51 11.89
CA PHE A 309 -15.18 0.43 11.27
C PHE A 309 -13.70 0.52 11.65
N ARG A 310 -13.09 1.71 11.58
CA ARG A 310 -11.68 1.93 11.95
C ARG A 310 -11.40 1.55 13.40
N ASP A 311 -12.23 2.01 14.32
CA ASP A 311 -12.08 1.81 15.76
C ASP A 311 -12.19 0.33 16.16
N ASN A 312 -12.94 -0.46 15.39
CA ASN A 312 -13.06 -1.89 15.59
C ASN A 312 -11.90 -2.65 14.93
N ILE A 313 -11.57 -2.36 13.67
CA ILE A 313 -10.54 -3.11 12.95
C ILE A 313 -9.13 -2.94 13.53
N ILE A 314 -8.83 -1.78 14.14
CA ILE A 314 -7.57 -1.54 14.85
C ILE A 314 -7.42 -2.49 16.05
N LYS A 315 -8.51 -2.83 16.74
CA LYS A 315 -8.49 -3.76 17.87
C LYS A 315 -8.35 -5.22 17.44
N ILE A 316 -8.63 -5.52 16.18
CA ILE A 316 -8.73 -6.89 15.66
C ILE A 316 -7.52 -7.26 14.80
N ALA A 317 -7.18 -6.46 13.81
CA ALA A 317 -6.19 -6.87 12.81
C ALA A 317 -5.26 -5.77 12.32
N ALA A 318 -5.74 -4.52 12.18
CA ALA A 318 -4.91 -3.40 11.75
C ALA A 318 -3.96 -2.93 12.87
N THR A 319 -2.82 -2.36 12.47
CA THR A 319 -1.77 -1.90 13.40
C THR A 319 -1.31 -0.48 13.09
N LYS A 320 -1.78 0.10 12.00
CA LYS A 320 -1.35 1.42 11.55
C LYS A 320 -2.55 2.23 11.02
N ILE A 321 -2.56 3.52 11.32
CA ILE A 321 -3.61 4.44 10.88
C ILE A 321 -3.01 5.79 10.48
N SER A 322 -3.53 6.37 9.39
CA SER A 322 -3.24 7.77 9.08
C SER A 322 -4.10 8.70 9.93
N ALA A 323 -3.52 9.78 10.46
CA ALA A 323 -4.21 10.81 11.23
C ALA A 323 -4.59 12.02 10.33
#